data_a239af6200202defa3ebac020fa2196e
#
_entry.id   a239af6200202defa3ebac020fa2196e
#
_cell.length_a   1.000
_cell.length_b   1.000
_cell.length_c   1.000
_cell.angle_alpha   90.00
_cell.angle_beta   90.00
_cell.angle_gamma   90.00
#
_symmetry.space_group_name_H-M   'P 1'
#
loop_
_entity.id
_entity.type
_entity.pdbx_description
1 polymer ?
#
loop_
_entity_poly.entity_id
_entity_poly.type
_entity_poly.pdbx_seq_one_letter_code
_entity_poly.pdbx_strand_id
1 'polypeptide(L)'
;FDRPGGPYGEYADQPWTDNAQRFGLFCRVSEKIALNQVGLAWHPDTVHCNDWHTGLLPLLLASHNKRPQCLFTIHNLAYQGLFDRIDFEALDLPATVDGKVLWDYQALEYYGMMSFMKAGIVFADAVNTVSVGYAKEVLSKEFGCGLEGLLRSLGEGFSGITNGIDTQ
;
A
#
# COMPACT_ATOMS: atom_id res chain seq x y z
N PHE A 1 13.67 -13.74 -0.72
CA PHE A 1 12.36 -14.20 -0.24
C PHE A 1 12.39 -15.64 0.30
N ASP A 2 13.22 -16.52 -0.25
CA ASP A 2 13.32 -17.91 0.20
C ASP A 2 14.20 -18.00 1.45
N ARG A 3 13.57 -18.17 2.61
CA ARG A 3 14.23 -18.34 3.91
C ARG A 3 13.30 -19.09 4.88
N PRO A 4 13.84 -19.77 5.92
CA PRO A 4 13.04 -20.40 6.95
C PRO A 4 12.14 -19.38 7.67
N GLY A 5 10.95 -19.79 8.10
CA GLY A 5 9.99 -18.94 8.80
C GLY A 5 8.83 -18.46 7.93
N GLY A 6 8.13 -17.44 8.42
CA GLY A 6 6.99 -16.84 7.73
C GLY A 6 7.36 -15.77 6.71
N PRO A 7 6.39 -15.29 5.92
CA PRO A 7 6.63 -14.25 4.93
C PRO A 7 7.03 -12.90 5.56
N TYR A 8 6.68 -12.66 6.81
CA TYR A 8 6.90 -11.37 7.50
C TYR A 8 7.98 -11.41 8.56
N GLY A 9 8.32 -12.59 9.06
CA GLY A 9 9.31 -12.79 10.12
C GLY A 9 9.63 -14.25 10.35
N GLU A 10 10.66 -14.52 11.13
CA GLU A 10 10.98 -15.89 11.58
C GLU A 10 9.86 -16.43 12.49
N TYR A 11 9.37 -15.56 13.39
CA TYR A 11 8.21 -15.79 14.27
C TYR A 11 7.24 -14.61 14.15
N ALA A 12 6.03 -14.74 14.66
CA ALA A 12 4.97 -13.74 14.56
C ALA A 12 5.35 -12.37 15.15
N ASP A 13 6.21 -12.34 16.15
CA ASP A 13 6.68 -11.17 16.89
C ASP A 13 8.09 -10.70 16.48
N GLN A 14 8.73 -11.37 15.51
CA GLN A 14 10.07 -11.07 15.02
C GLN A 14 10.07 -10.81 13.51
N PRO A 15 9.66 -9.59 13.09
CA PRO A 15 9.65 -9.25 11.67
C PRO A 15 11.06 -9.25 11.10
N TRP A 16 11.18 -9.63 9.82
CA TRP A 16 12.46 -9.52 9.12
C TRP A 16 12.90 -8.06 9.04
N THR A 17 14.13 -7.79 9.38
CA THR A 17 14.71 -6.43 9.38
C THR A 17 14.78 -5.80 7.99
N ASP A 18 14.79 -6.63 6.93
CA ASP A 18 14.83 -6.21 5.53
C ASP A 18 13.44 -6.17 4.85
N ASN A 19 12.35 -6.14 5.61
CA ASN A 19 10.99 -6.13 5.05
C ASN A 19 10.73 -4.92 4.15
N ALA A 20 11.27 -3.74 4.47
CA ALA A 20 11.14 -2.56 3.62
C ALA A 20 11.71 -2.82 2.22
N GLN A 21 12.92 -3.36 2.15
CA GLN A 21 13.61 -3.67 0.89
C GLN A 21 12.94 -4.82 0.14
N ARG A 22 12.51 -5.86 0.85
CA ARG A 22 11.82 -7.02 0.25
C ARG A 22 10.51 -6.61 -0.42
N PHE A 23 9.64 -5.94 0.30
CA PHE A 23 8.35 -5.50 -0.25
C PHE A 23 8.50 -4.31 -1.19
N GLY A 24 9.52 -3.46 -1.00
CA GLY A 24 9.93 -2.46 -1.98
C GLY A 24 10.33 -3.08 -3.32
N LEU A 25 11.18 -4.12 -3.30
CA LEU A 25 11.57 -4.88 -4.50
C LEU A 25 10.34 -5.55 -5.15
N PHE A 26 9.47 -6.17 -4.35
CA PHE A 26 8.22 -6.76 -4.84
C PHE A 26 7.37 -5.73 -5.59
N CYS A 27 7.16 -4.54 -5.03
CA CYS A 27 6.42 -3.47 -5.67
C CYS A 27 7.09 -2.98 -6.96
N ARG A 28 8.43 -2.84 -6.99
CA ARG A 28 9.15 -2.44 -8.21
C ARG A 28 9.08 -3.48 -9.33
N VAL A 29 9.12 -4.77 -9.01
CA VAL A 29 8.92 -5.83 -10.01
C VAL A 29 7.48 -5.78 -10.55
N SER A 30 6.50 -5.62 -9.65
CA SER A 30 5.08 -5.49 -10.02
C SER A 30 4.82 -4.26 -10.89
N GLU A 31 5.47 -3.12 -10.60
CA GLU A 31 5.43 -1.91 -11.43
C GLU A 31 5.91 -2.21 -12.86
N LYS A 32 7.07 -2.85 -13.01
CA LYS A 32 7.61 -3.21 -14.34
C LYS A 32 6.70 -4.14 -15.13
N ILE A 33 6.05 -5.09 -14.47
CA ILE A 33 5.04 -5.98 -15.06
C ILE A 33 3.83 -5.15 -15.50
N ALA A 34 3.28 -4.32 -14.61
CA ALA A 34 2.09 -3.51 -14.87
C ALA A 34 2.29 -2.51 -16.02
N LEU A 35 3.50 -1.97 -16.17
CA LEU A 35 3.87 -1.06 -17.26
C LEU A 35 4.35 -1.77 -18.54
N ASN A 36 4.30 -3.12 -18.56
CA ASN A 36 4.82 -3.96 -19.64
C ASN A 36 6.29 -3.68 -20.02
N GLN A 37 7.10 -3.34 -19.04
CA GLN A 37 8.54 -3.12 -19.24
C GLN A 37 9.35 -4.44 -19.26
N VAL A 38 8.67 -5.57 -19.11
CA VAL A 38 9.27 -6.93 -19.12
C VAL A 38 8.93 -7.71 -20.39
N GLY A 39 8.31 -7.07 -21.40
CA GLY A 39 8.06 -7.65 -22.71
C GLY A 39 6.96 -8.71 -22.73
N LEU A 40 5.93 -8.60 -21.89
CA LEU A 40 4.76 -9.46 -21.94
C LEU A 40 3.83 -9.04 -23.09
N ALA A 41 3.21 -10.00 -23.76
CA ALA A 41 2.17 -9.75 -24.77
C ALA A 41 0.80 -9.44 -24.12
N TRP A 42 0.82 -8.71 -22.99
CA TRP A 42 -0.34 -8.44 -22.16
C TRP A 42 -0.16 -7.13 -21.38
N HIS A 43 -1.24 -6.39 -21.18
CA HIS A 43 -1.30 -5.18 -20.39
C HIS A 43 -2.47 -5.24 -19.42
N PRO A 44 -2.32 -4.95 -18.13
CA PRO A 44 -3.44 -4.80 -17.23
C PRO A 44 -4.13 -3.44 -17.44
N ASP A 45 -5.44 -3.42 -17.37
CA ASP A 45 -6.22 -2.18 -17.29
C ASP A 45 -6.28 -1.68 -15.83
N THR A 46 -6.22 -2.63 -14.89
CA THR A 46 -6.29 -2.36 -13.45
C THR A 46 -5.29 -3.22 -12.70
N VAL A 47 -4.63 -2.62 -11.72
CA VAL A 47 -3.79 -3.30 -10.73
C VAL A 47 -4.50 -3.29 -9.39
N HIS A 48 -4.71 -4.47 -8.83
CA HIS A 48 -5.34 -4.62 -7.52
C HIS A 48 -4.26 -4.89 -6.45
N CYS A 49 -4.06 -3.93 -5.58
CA CYS A 49 -3.12 -3.95 -4.48
C CYS A 49 -3.82 -4.35 -3.17
N ASN A 50 -3.15 -5.13 -2.33
CA ASN A 50 -3.71 -5.63 -1.08
C ASN A 50 -2.76 -5.38 0.09
N ASP A 51 -3.21 -4.63 1.08
CA ASP A 51 -2.50 -4.30 2.32
C ASP A 51 -1.12 -3.63 2.12
N TRP A 52 -0.46 -3.34 3.22
CA TRP A 52 0.81 -2.63 3.27
C TRP A 52 1.91 -3.25 2.40
N HIS A 53 1.91 -4.58 2.19
CA HIS A 53 2.92 -5.29 1.39
C HIS A 53 2.99 -4.78 -0.05
N THR A 54 1.87 -4.30 -0.56
CA THR A 54 1.74 -3.74 -1.90
C THR A 54 1.64 -2.22 -1.90
N GLY A 55 1.76 -1.58 -0.74
CA GLY A 55 1.44 -0.16 -0.54
C GLY A 55 2.32 0.80 -1.32
N LEU A 56 3.56 0.43 -1.67
CA LEU A 56 4.40 1.25 -2.55
C LEU A 56 4.02 1.15 -4.04
N LEU A 57 3.28 0.12 -4.46
CA LEU A 57 2.96 -0.06 -5.89
C LEU A 57 2.09 1.08 -6.44
N PRO A 58 1.01 1.53 -5.76
CA PRO A 58 0.25 2.70 -6.20
C PRO A 58 1.12 3.96 -6.37
N LEU A 59 2.04 4.21 -5.44
CA LEU A 59 2.98 5.32 -5.51
C LEU A 59 3.91 5.22 -6.73
N LEU A 60 4.51 4.04 -6.94
CA LEU A 60 5.39 3.81 -8.08
C LEU A 60 4.64 4.01 -9.40
N LEU A 61 3.41 3.49 -9.52
CA LEU A 61 2.57 3.68 -10.69
C LEU A 61 2.19 5.16 -10.88
N ALA A 62 1.88 5.89 -9.81
CA ALA A 62 1.53 7.32 -9.88
C ALA A 62 2.65 8.21 -10.44
N SER A 63 3.90 7.74 -10.43
CA SER A 63 5.02 8.45 -11.06
C SER A 63 4.99 8.42 -12.61
N HIS A 64 4.09 7.66 -13.21
CA HIS A 64 3.98 7.47 -14.67
C HIS A 64 2.70 8.08 -15.25
N ASN A 65 2.82 8.85 -16.33
CA ASN A 65 1.67 9.45 -17.01
C ASN A 65 0.75 8.43 -17.69
N LYS A 66 1.31 7.28 -18.13
CA LYS A 66 0.58 6.17 -18.74
C LYS A 66 0.74 4.95 -17.85
N ARG A 67 -0.28 4.62 -17.11
CA ARG A 67 -0.31 3.51 -16.17
C ARG A 67 -1.71 2.89 -16.07
N PRO A 68 -1.85 1.64 -15.66
CA PRO A 68 -3.13 1.07 -15.29
C PRO A 68 -3.72 1.80 -14.08
N GLN A 69 -5.03 1.73 -13.90
CA GLN A 69 -5.68 2.19 -12.68
C GLN A 69 -5.29 1.29 -11.50
N CYS A 70 -5.23 1.85 -10.31
CA CYS A 70 -4.82 1.14 -9.11
C CYS A 70 -5.94 1.14 -8.07
N LEU A 71 -6.42 -0.05 -7.73
CA LEU A 71 -7.31 -0.28 -6.60
C LEU A 71 -6.47 -0.76 -5.41
N PHE A 72 -6.68 -0.17 -4.23
CA PHE A 72 -6.02 -0.57 -3.00
C PHE A 72 -7.02 -1.07 -1.97
N THR A 73 -6.89 -2.35 -1.57
CA THR A 73 -7.76 -2.97 -0.58
C THR A 73 -7.06 -3.09 0.78
N ILE A 74 -7.71 -2.58 1.80
CA ILE A 74 -7.31 -2.66 3.20
C ILE A 74 -8.01 -3.86 3.86
N HIS A 75 -7.26 -4.89 4.23
CA HIS A 75 -7.78 -6.02 5.00
C HIS A 75 -7.66 -5.80 6.50
N ASN A 76 -6.53 -5.23 6.95
CA ASN A 76 -6.34 -4.87 8.34
C ASN A 76 -5.47 -3.60 8.47
N LEU A 77 -6.10 -2.48 8.80
CA LEU A 77 -5.47 -1.17 8.92
C LEU A 77 -4.43 -1.09 10.05
N ALA A 78 -4.50 -1.98 11.05
CA ALA A 78 -3.52 -2.01 12.14
C ALA A 78 -2.12 -2.41 11.68
N TYR A 79 -2.01 -3.16 10.58
CA TYR A 79 -0.72 -3.53 9.98
C TYR A 79 -0.33 -2.53 8.91
N GLN A 80 0.49 -1.55 9.27
CA GLN A 80 0.78 -0.42 8.41
C GLN A 80 2.08 -0.53 7.59
N GLY A 81 2.93 -1.51 7.89
CA GLY A 81 4.25 -1.59 7.29
C GLY A 81 5.04 -0.32 7.59
N LEU A 82 5.39 -0.15 8.87
CA LEU A 82 6.12 1.01 9.37
C LEU A 82 7.61 0.75 9.31
N PHE A 83 8.34 1.70 8.72
CA PHE A 83 9.78 1.63 8.54
C PHE A 83 10.42 2.98 8.86
N ASP A 84 11.68 2.97 9.25
CA ASP A 84 12.39 4.17 9.65
C ASP A 84 12.92 5.00 8.45
N ARG A 85 13.58 6.10 8.75
CA ARG A 85 14.15 7.01 7.76
C ARG A 85 15.27 6.35 6.94
N ILE A 86 16.02 5.44 7.54
CA ILE A 86 17.14 4.75 6.87
C ILE A 86 16.57 3.82 5.81
N ASP A 87 15.50 3.11 6.10
CA ASP A 87 14.80 2.27 5.14
C ASP A 87 14.22 3.10 3.97
N PHE A 88 13.64 4.27 4.26
CA PHE A 88 13.15 5.18 3.22
C PHE A 88 14.28 5.61 2.27
N GLU A 89 15.43 5.98 2.80
CA GLU A 89 16.59 6.37 1.99
C GLU A 89 17.15 5.20 1.17
N ALA A 90 17.15 3.99 1.74
CA ALA A 90 17.60 2.77 1.06
C ALA A 90 16.68 2.32 -0.08
N LEU A 91 15.40 2.74 -0.10
CA LEU A 91 14.46 2.41 -1.17
C LEU A 91 14.68 3.23 -2.45
N ASP A 92 15.48 4.28 -2.40
CA ASP A 92 15.77 5.16 -3.54
C ASP A 92 14.49 5.60 -4.28
N LEU A 93 13.52 6.10 -3.52
CA LEU A 93 12.27 6.62 -4.06
C LEU A 93 12.49 8.05 -4.60
N PRO A 94 11.70 8.49 -5.60
CA PRO A 94 11.77 9.87 -6.06
C PRO A 94 11.44 10.84 -4.92
N ALA A 95 12.01 12.05 -4.95
CA ALA A 95 11.76 13.04 -3.90
C ALA A 95 10.27 13.48 -3.87
N THR A 96 9.62 13.51 -5.04
CA THR A 96 8.22 13.90 -5.21
C THR A 96 7.51 12.99 -6.19
N VAL A 97 6.23 12.71 -5.94
CA VAL A 97 5.33 12.01 -6.85
C VAL A 97 3.98 12.74 -6.82
N ASP A 98 3.40 13.00 -7.99
CA ASP A 98 2.11 13.69 -8.14
C ASP A 98 2.04 14.98 -7.32
N GLY A 99 3.13 15.77 -7.35
CA GLY A 99 3.25 17.05 -6.63
C GLY A 99 3.43 16.93 -5.11
N LYS A 100 3.47 15.73 -4.54
CA LYS A 100 3.67 15.51 -3.11
C LYS A 100 5.12 15.15 -2.80
N VAL A 101 5.71 15.78 -1.80
CA VAL A 101 7.00 15.38 -1.22
C VAL A 101 6.78 14.07 -0.47
N LEU A 102 7.56 13.03 -0.78
CA LEU A 102 7.28 11.69 -0.25
C LEU A 102 7.50 11.58 1.26
N TRP A 103 8.53 12.21 1.80
CA TRP A 103 8.71 12.28 3.26
C TRP A 103 7.95 13.48 3.84
N ASP A 104 6.65 13.50 3.68
CA ASP A 104 5.74 14.50 4.22
C ASP A 104 4.47 13.84 4.75
N TYR A 105 3.81 14.51 5.71
CA TYR A 105 2.56 14.00 6.31
C TYR A 105 1.42 13.83 5.29
N GLN A 106 1.49 14.49 4.12
CA GLN A 106 0.53 14.33 3.03
C GLN A 106 0.81 13.11 2.13
N ALA A 107 1.93 12.43 2.33
CA ALA A 107 2.33 11.27 1.54
C ALA A 107 2.63 10.05 2.41
N LEU A 108 3.91 9.74 2.69
CA LEU A 108 4.30 8.51 3.36
C LEU A 108 4.59 8.67 4.85
N GLU A 109 4.97 9.88 5.27
CA GLU A 109 5.35 10.11 6.67
C GLU A 109 4.16 9.87 7.61
N TYR A 110 4.41 9.12 8.67
CA TYR A 110 3.43 8.73 9.68
C TYR A 110 4.12 8.67 11.05
N TYR A 111 3.93 9.72 11.84
CA TYR A 111 4.52 9.87 13.19
C TYR A 111 6.03 9.59 13.25
N GLY A 112 6.78 10.16 12.32
CA GLY A 112 8.24 10.01 12.24
C GLY A 112 8.72 8.76 11.48
N MET A 113 7.82 7.92 11.00
CA MET A 113 8.12 6.72 10.23
C MET A 113 7.54 6.80 8.81
N MET A 114 7.99 5.95 7.91
CA MET A 114 7.37 5.70 6.63
C MET A 114 6.29 4.63 6.78
N SER A 115 5.06 4.89 6.30
CA SER A 115 3.99 3.90 6.26
C SER A 115 3.69 3.47 4.81
N PHE A 116 3.86 2.19 4.51
CA PHE A 116 3.48 1.61 3.21
C PHE A 116 1.96 1.57 3.05
N MET A 117 1.20 1.31 4.12
CA MET A 117 -0.26 1.40 4.10
C MET A 117 -0.73 2.78 3.69
N LYS A 118 -0.15 3.83 4.29
CA LYS A 118 -0.48 5.22 3.95
C LYS A 118 -0.13 5.55 2.51
N ALA A 119 1.02 5.09 2.00
CA ALA A 119 1.38 5.24 0.60
C ALA A 119 0.32 4.64 -0.34
N GLY A 120 -0.14 3.42 -0.04
CA GLY A 120 -1.22 2.76 -0.79
C GLY A 120 -2.50 3.59 -0.82
N ILE A 121 -2.92 4.12 0.33
CA ILE A 121 -4.14 4.94 0.45
C ILE A 121 -4.01 6.27 -0.30
N VAL A 122 -2.85 6.94 -0.22
CA VAL A 122 -2.63 8.27 -0.82
C VAL A 122 -2.54 8.24 -2.34
N PHE A 123 -1.94 7.19 -2.91
CA PHE A 123 -1.57 7.16 -4.33
C PHE A 123 -2.43 6.21 -5.18
N ALA A 124 -3.36 5.45 -4.60
CA ALA A 124 -4.30 4.64 -5.37
C ALA A 124 -5.42 5.51 -5.99
N ASP A 125 -5.98 5.06 -7.11
CA ASP A 125 -7.12 5.71 -7.77
C ASP A 125 -8.43 5.44 -7.02
N ALA A 126 -8.53 4.30 -6.33
CA ALA A 126 -9.64 3.94 -5.45
C ALA A 126 -9.14 3.10 -4.27
N VAL A 127 -9.80 3.27 -3.13
CA VAL A 127 -9.48 2.53 -1.90
C VAL A 127 -10.73 1.83 -1.39
N ASN A 128 -10.61 0.58 -1.02
CA ASN A 128 -11.69 -0.12 -0.36
C ASN A 128 -11.20 -0.97 0.82
N THR A 129 -12.14 -1.45 1.59
CA THR A 129 -11.92 -2.43 2.65
C THR A 129 -12.91 -3.59 2.53
N VAL A 130 -12.69 -4.65 3.30
CA VAL A 130 -13.29 -5.98 3.13
C VAL A 130 -14.70 -6.12 3.71
N SER A 131 -15.32 -5.06 4.23
CA SER A 131 -16.74 -5.05 4.58
C SER A 131 -17.28 -3.62 4.71
N VAL A 132 -18.60 -3.46 4.54
CA VAL A 132 -19.31 -2.20 4.76
C VAL A 132 -19.23 -1.75 6.23
N GLY A 133 -19.24 -2.70 7.17
CA GLY A 133 -19.08 -2.43 8.61
C GLY A 133 -17.67 -1.88 8.89
N TYR A 134 -16.66 -2.59 8.45
CA TYR A 134 -15.27 -2.19 8.67
C TYR A 134 -14.94 -0.83 8.01
N ALA A 135 -15.51 -0.54 6.84
CA ALA A 135 -15.37 0.78 6.20
C ALA A 135 -15.87 1.92 7.10
N LYS A 136 -16.93 1.71 7.87
CA LYS A 136 -17.44 2.70 8.83
C LYS A 136 -16.59 2.79 10.09
N GLU A 137 -16.12 1.65 10.59
CA GLU A 137 -15.28 1.56 11.80
C GLU A 137 -13.97 2.33 11.62
N VAL A 138 -13.23 2.09 10.53
CA VAL A 138 -11.91 2.71 10.28
C VAL A 138 -11.97 4.23 10.06
N LEU A 139 -13.16 4.78 9.83
CA LEU A 139 -13.38 6.23 9.80
C LEU A 139 -13.46 6.86 11.21
N SER A 140 -13.54 6.04 12.25
CA SER A 140 -13.54 6.52 13.63
C SER A 140 -12.13 6.61 14.21
N LYS A 141 -11.93 7.46 15.22
CA LYS A 141 -10.64 7.61 15.91
C LYS A 141 -10.22 6.32 16.63
N GLU A 142 -11.19 5.51 17.05
CA GLU A 142 -10.95 4.27 17.79
C GLU A 142 -10.32 3.19 16.92
N PHE A 143 -10.76 3.07 15.65
CA PHE A 143 -10.35 2.00 14.73
C PHE A 143 -9.53 2.49 13.53
N GLY A 144 -9.40 3.80 13.34
CA GLY A 144 -8.70 4.39 12.18
C GLY A 144 -7.19 4.37 12.26
N CYS A 145 -6.62 3.93 13.41
CA CYS A 145 -5.16 3.80 13.60
C CYS A 145 -4.39 5.07 13.18
N GLY A 146 -4.95 6.26 13.41
CA GLY A 146 -4.35 7.55 13.02
C GLY A 146 -4.46 7.90 11.52
N LEU A 147 -5.13 7.06 10.72
CA LEU A 147 -5.41 7.29 9.30
C LEU A 147 -6.88 7.65 9.02
N GLU A 148 -7.72 7.74 10.04
CA GLU A 148 -9.15 8.06 9.90
C GLU A 148 -9.41 9.40 9.21
N GLY A 149 -8.54 10.38 9.45
CA GLY A 149 -8.63 11.69 8.79
C GLY A 149 -8.36 11.58 7.28
N LEU A 150 -7.34 10.83 6.90
CA LEU A 150 -7.00 10.55 5.51
C LEU A 150 -8.12 9.76 4.83
N LEU A 151 -8.62 8.68 5.45
CA LEU A 151 -9.71 7.86 4.89
C LEU A 151 -10.99 8.68 4.69
N ARG A 152 -11.35 9.55 5.64
CA ARG A 152 -12.50 10.47 5.50
C ARG A 152 -12.32 11.45 4.35
N SER A 153 -11.09 11.90 4.07
CA SER A 153 -10.82 12.85 2.98
C SER A 153 -11.01 12.23 1.58
N LEU A 154 -11.01 10.91 1.45
CA LEU A 154 -11.25 10.21 0.20
C LEU A 154 -12.73 10.30 -0.25
N GLY A 155 -13.67 10.55 0.66
CA GLY A 155 -15.10 10.67 0.33
C GLY A 155 -15.63 9.43 -0.42
N GLU A 156 -16.16 9.63 -1.61
CA GLU A 156 -16.68 8.55 -2.47
C GLU A 156 -15.57 7.63 -3.02
N GLY A 157 -14.30 8.04 -2.96
CA GLY A 157 -13.15 7.22 -3.31
C GLY A 157 -12.84 6.09 -2.32
N PHE A 158 -13.56 6.05 -1.17
CA PHE A 158 -13.43 5.00 -0.17
C PHE A 158 -14.73 4.22 0.03
N SER A 159 -14.67 2.90 -0.02
CA SER A 159 -15.83 2.01 0.09
C SER A 159 -15.53 0.74 0.87
N GLY A 160 -16.60 0.02 1.28
CA GLY A 160 -16.52 -1.31 1.87
C GLY A 160 -17.15 -2.35 0.94
N ILE A 161 -16.38 -3.37 0.56
CA ILE A 161 -16.86 -4.49 -0.26
C ILE A 161 -16.73 -5.77 0.55
N THR A 162 -17.85 -6.43 0.83
CA THR A 162 -17.83 -7.66 1.63
C THR A 162 -17.19 -8.81 0.84
N ASN A 163 -16.25 -9.53 1.48
CA ASN A 163 -15.64 -10.71 0.90
C ASN A 163 -16.71 -11.75 0.55
N GLY A 164 -16.55 -12.36 -0.62
CA GLY A 164 -17.39 -13.48 -1.04
C GLY A 164 -17.17 -14.70 -0.12
N ILE A 165 -18.24 -15.46 0.10
CA ILE A 165 -18.20 -16.74 0.79
C ILE A 165 -18.73 -17.78 -0.19
N ASP A 166 -17.95 -18.86 -0.42
CA ASP A 166 -18.44 -20.03 -1.12
C ASP A 166 -19.41 -20.78 -0.19
N THR A 167 -20.65 -20.95 -0.65
CA THR A 167 -21.72 -21.62 0.11
C THR A 167 -22.05 -23.00 -0.42
N GLN A 168 -21.22 -23.58 -1.31
CA GLN A 168 -21.41 -24.93 -1.83
C GLN A 168 -20.69 -25.98 -0.98
#